data_3829b241115dbd9c1eaf07f9b2ebc115
#
_entry.id   3829b241115dbd9c1eaf07f9b2ebc115
#
_cell.length_a   1.000
_cell.length_b   1.000
_cell.length_c   1.000
_cell.angle_alpha   90.00
_cell.angle_beta   90.00
_cell.angle_gamma   90.00
#
_symmetry.space_group_name_H-M   'P 1'
#
loop_
_entity.id
_entity.type
_entity.pdbx_description
1 polymer ?
#
loop_
_entity_poly.entity_id
_entity_poly.type
_entity_poly.pdbx_seq_one_letter_code
_entity_poly.pdbx_strand_id
1 'polypeptide(L)'
;MQVRPNPVLSSVQQFWQKRGADLIPPIIGIAVFLTVWQLVSWSGMTRLPGPLSLWTDTRTRELLLYPFYDLGGLDKGLFWQTMASLGRVAQGYTAAAVVGISVGVLVGTSPWLNKATYPIFQFLRMIAPLAWVPIALVALQKNQPAAIFVIFITAVWPILINTIEGVRQIPEDYNNVAQVLQLSRKDYYFNILFPSALPYIFTGLRIAIGLAWLAIIAAEIVMSGIVGIGFFIWDAYQQNYISEIILAVIYIGFVGLLLDRLIALLQMKIAPLRK
;
A
#
# COMPACT_ATOMS: atom_id res chain seq x y z
N MET A 1 42.23 29.32 31.90
CA MET A 1 42.27 28.17 30.96
C MET A 1 40.87 27.85 30.53
N GLN A 2 40.42 28.28 29.35
CA GLN A 2 39.13 27.89 28.77
C GLN A 2 39.33 26.54 28.08
N VAL A 3 38.71 25.49 28.63
CA VAL A 3 38.69 24.16 28.01
C VAL A 3 37.83 24.24 26.75
N ARG A 4 38.44 24.16 25.57
CA ARG A 4 37.72 24.08 24.29
C ARG A 4 36.93 22.78 24.29
N PRO A 5 35.61 22.80 24.06
CA PRO A 5 34.82 21.60 23.99
C PRO A 5 35.32 20.73 22.83
N ASN A 6 35.45 19.43 23.07
CA ASN A 6 35.95 18.47 22.11
C ASN A 6 34.96 18.39 20.91
N PRO A 7 35.41 18.73 19.67
CA PRO A 7 34.50 18.87 18.50
C PRO A 7 33.74 17.57 18.17
N VAL A 8 34.27 16.41 18.59
CA VAL A 8 33.58 15.10 18.40
C VAL A 8 32.43 14.96 19.38
N LEU A 9 32.57 15.41 20.64
CA LEU A 9 31.49 15.33 21.63
C LEU A 9 30.36 16.31 21.30
N SER A 10 30.66 17.49 20.75
CA SER A 10 29.64 18.45 20.34
C SER A 10 28.84 17.97 19.11
N SER A 11 29.48 17.31 18.16
CA SER A 11 28.81 16.76 16.97
C SER A 11 27.91 15.57 17.34
N VAL A 12 28.34 14.70 18.27
CA VAL A 12 27.54 13.59 18.78
C VAL A 12 26.35 14.11 19.61
N GLN A 13 26.53 15.11 20.45
CA GLN A 13 25.44 15.74 21.20
C GLN A 13 24.42 16.44 20.30
N GLN A 14 24.87 17.16 19.27
CA GLN A 14 23.97 17.79 18.30
C GLN A 14 23.22 16.76 17.44
N PHE A 15 23.86 15.65 17.09
CA PHE A 15 23.23 14.53 16.37
C PHE A 15 22.14 13.88 17.22
N TRP A 16 22.41 13.62 18.51
CA TRP A 16 21.42 13.06 19.44
C TRP A 16 20.31 14.05 19.78
N GLN A 17 20.59 15.35 19.92
CA GLN A 17 19.56 16.35 20.15
C GLN A 17 18.61 16.51 18.96
N LYS A 18 19.11 16.50 17.70
CA LYS A 18 18.24 16.57 16.52
C LYS A 18 17.50 15.25 16.24
N ARG A 19 18.21 14.12 16.20
CA ARG A 19 17.55 12.83 15.94
C ARG A 19 16.79 12.27 17.13
N GLY A 20 17.23 12.55 18.36
CA GLY A 20 16.48 12.17 19.56
C GLY A 20 15.13 12.87 19.64
N ALA A 21 15.06 14.15 19.30
CA ALA A 21 13.80 14.90 19.24
C ALA A 21 12.80 14.27 18.24
N ASP A 22 13.30 13.69 17.14
CA ASP A 22 12.44 13.06 16.12
C ASP A 22 12.09 11.59 16.44
N LEU A 23 12.94 10.88 17.17
CA LEU A 23 12.76 9.46 17.46
C LEU A 23 12.06 9.18 18.79
N ILE A 24 12.25 10.02 19.80
CA ILE A 24 11.67 9.83 21.14
C ILE A 24 10.13 9.81 21.09
N PRO A 25 9.43 10.77 20.43
CA PRO A 25 7.97 10.77 20.40
C PRO A 25 7.36 9.50 19.80
N PRO A 26 7.81 8.96 18.65
CA PRO A 26 7.30 7.69 18.12
C PRO A 26 7.54 6.51 19.05
N ILE A 27 8.73 6.43 19.70
CA ILE A 27 9.04 5.35 20.64
C ILE A 27 8.13 5.41 21.86
N ILE A 28 7.92 6.59 22.43
CA ILE A 28 6.98 6.78 23.55
C ILE A 28 5.57 6.39 23.11
N GLY A 29 5.13 6.83 21.93
CA GLY A 29 3.81 6.48 21.39
C GLY A 29 3.61 4.97 21.25
N ILE A 30 4.59 4.26 20.71
CA ILE A 30 4.56 2.79 20.60
C ILE A 30 4.57 2.14 22.00
N ALA A 31 5.41 2.62 22.92
CA ALA A 31 5.48 2.07 24.27
C ALA A 31 4.14 2.26 25.01
N VAL A 32 3.53 3.43 24.92
CA VAL A 32 2.21 3.71 25.51
C VAL A 32 1.16 2.79 24.89
N PHE A 33 1.13 2.67 23.56
CA PHE A 33 0.19 1.78 22.85
C PHE A 33 0.31 0.33 23.31
N LEU A 34 1.53 -0.22 23.36
CA LEU A 34 1.78 -1.59 23.79
C LEU A 34 1.43 -1.80 25.28
N THR A 35 1.69 -0.80 26.12
CA THR A 35 1.34 -0.86 27.56
C THR A 35 -0.18 -0.87 27.74
N VAL A 36 -0.90 0.01 27.06
CA VAL A 36 -2.37 0.06 27.11
C VAL A 36 -2.96 -1.27 26.61
N TRP A 37 -2.47 -1.79 25.50
CA TRP A 37 -2.91 -3.09 24.99
C TRP A 37 -2.66 -4.22 26.01
N GLN A 38 -1.46 -4.26 26.62
CA GLN A 38 -1.15 -5.28 27.63
C GLN A 38 -2.06 -5.17 28.86
N LEU A 39 -2.34 -3.94 29.33
CA LEU A 39 -3.25 -3.71 30.47
C LEU A 39 -4.68 -4.15 30.15
N VAL A 40 -5.18 -3.85 28.96
CA VAL A 40 -6.50 -4.32 28.49
C VAL A 40 -6.57 -5.84 28.43
N SER A 41 -5.51 -6.49 27.95
CA SER A 41 -5.42 -7.95 27.93
C SER A 41 -5.47 -8.54 29.35
N TRP A 42 -4.75 -7.95 30.30
CA TRP A 42 -4.72 -8.43 31.71
C TRP A 42 -6.01 -8.13 32.48
N SER A 43 -6.77 -7.12 32.10
CA SER A 43 -8.03 -6.76 32.79
C SER A 43 -9.11 -7.85 32.68
N GLY A 44 -8.95 -8.82 31.80
CA GLY A 44 -9.98 -9.85 31.53
C GLY A 44 -11.22 -9.34 30.81
N MET A 45 -11.28 -8.05 30.45
CA MET A 45 -12.41 -7.47 29.70
C MET A 45 -12.53 -8.03 28.29
N THR A 46 -11.43 -8.54 27.74
CA THR A 46 -11.38 -9.11 26.39
C THR A 46 -10.64 -10.46 26.38
N ARG A 47 -10.94 -11.30 25.38
CA ARG A 47 -10.21 -12.55 25.15
C ARG A 47 -9.00 -12.33 24.24
N LEU A 48 -8.65 -11.09 23.91
CA LEU A 48 -7.53 -10.78 23.04
C LEU A 48 -6.20 -10.99 23.79
N PRO A 49 -5.28 -11.77 23.23
CA PRO A 49 -3.95 -11.93 23.80
C PRO A 49 -3.17 -10.62 23.74
N GLY A 50 -2.40 -10.35 24.79
CA GLY A 50 -1.55 -9.16 24.84
C GLY A 50 -0.20 -9.38 24.12
N PRO A 51 0.61 -8.34 23.95
CA PRO A 51 1.93 -8.43 23.33
C PRO A 51 2.84 -9.51 23.95
N LEU A 52 2.84 -9.68 25.27
CA LEU A 52 3.63 -10.69 25.95
C LEU A 52 3.16 -12.12 25.63
N SER A 53 1.85 -12.32 25.47
CA SER A 53 1.32 -13.65 25.16
C SER A 53 1.68 -14.12 23.74
N LEU A 54 1.91 -13.19 22.80
CA LEU A 54 2.41 -13.56 21.46
C LEU A 54 3.78 -14.24 21.51
N TRP A 55 4.61 -13.86 22.47
CA TRP A 55 5.94 -14.48 22.67
C TRP A 55 5.89 -15.77 23.51
N THR A 56 4.96 -15.85 24.46
CA THR A 56 4.83 -17.02 25.33
C THR A 56 4.05 -18.16 24.70
N ASP A 57 3.19 -17.88 23.72
CA ASP A 57 2.50 -18.89 22.94
C ASP A 57 3.49 -19.63 22.02
N THR A 58 3.58 -20.96 22.20
CA THR A 58 4.55 -21.82 21.49
C THR A 58 4.38 -21.74 19.98
N ARG A 59 3.15 -21.79 19.48
CA ARG A 59 2.86 -21.75 18.02
C ARG A 59 3.23 -20.40 17.40
N THR A 60 2.82 -19.31 18.03
CA THR A 60 3.15 -17.96 17.58
C THR A 60 4.65 -17.72 17.57
N ARG A 61 5.36 -18.23 18.60
CA ARG A 61 6.81 -18.16 18.67
C ARG A 61 7.49 -18.99 17.58
N GLU A 62 6.98 -20.17 17.28
CA GLU A 62 7.48 -21.01 16.17
C GLU A 62 7.30 -20.31 14.83
N LEU A 63 6.14 -19.69 14.57
CA LEU A 63 5.90 -18.91 13.35
C LEU A 63 6.85 -17.71 13.22
N LEU A 64 7.22 -17.08 14.34
CA LEU A 64 8.20 -15.99 14.36
C LEU A 64 9.62 -16.48 14.11
N LEU A 65 10.01 -17.62 14.70
CA LEU A 65 11.37 -18.16 14.58
C LEU A 65 11.60 -18.87 13.23
N TYR A 66 10.56 -19.48 12.68
CA TYR A 66 10.63 -20.25 11.42
C TYR A 66 9.64 -19.73 10.37
N PRO A 67 9.68 -18.43 9.98
CA PRO A 67 8.71 -17.85 9.05
C PRO A 67 8.81 -18.43 7.64
N PHE A 68 9.87 -19.17 7.32
CA PHE A 68 10.18 -19.73 6.00
C PHE A 68 9.85 -21.22 5.85
N TYR A 69 9.16 -21.85 6.82
CA TYR A 69 8.80 -23.25 6.66
C TYR A 69 7.81 -23.45 5.51
N ASP A 70 7.91 -24.59 4.85
CA ASP A 70 7.01 -25.02 3.76
C ASP A 70 6.79 -26.51 3.87
N LEU A 71 5.63 -26.91 4.37
CA LEU A 71 5.21 -28.31 4.48
C LEU A 71 4.40 -28.78 3.27
N GLY A 72 4.27 -27.91 2.26
CA GLY A 72 3.49 -28.18 1.07
C GLY A 72 2.04 -27.70 1.17
N GLY A 73 1.38 -27.60 0.02
CA GLY A 73 -0.01 -27.16 -0.05
C GLY A 73 -0.23 -25.77 0.54
N LEU A 74 -1.16 -25.67 1.49
CA LEU A 74 -1.54 -24.42 2.17
C LEU A 74 -0.75 -24.17 3.47
N ASP A 75 -0.09 -25.20 3.97
CA ASP A 75 0.67 -25.16 5.24
C ASP A 75 2.09 -24.57 5.03
N LYS A 76 2.14 -23.26 5.06
CA LYS A 76 3.34 -22.47 4.80
C LYS A 76 3.51 -21.37 5.83
N GLY A 77 4.76 -21.05 6.13
CA GLY A 77 5.13 -19.96 7.04
C GLY A 77 4.65 -18.58 6.52
N LEU A 78 4.56 -17.63 7.45
CA LEU A 78 4.06 -16.28 7.18
C LEU A 78 4.79 -15.57 6.04
N PHE A 79 6.08 -15.87 5.85
CA PHE A 79 6.84 -15.32 4.72
C PHE A 79 6.25 -15.74 3.37
N TRP A 80 5.99 -17.04 3.17
CA TRP A 80 5.45 -17.56 1.92
C TRP A 80 4.00 -17.15 1.69
N GLN A 81 3.19 -17.10 2.76
CA GLN A 81 1.83 -16.57 2.71
C GLN A 81 1.85 -15.09 2.23
N THR A 82 2.72 -14.28 2.82
CA THR A 82 2.89 -12.87 2.44
C THR A 82 3.40 -12.72 1.01
N MET A 83 4.39 -13.52 0.58
CA MET A 83 4.94 -13.47 -0.78
C MET A 83 3.92 -13.86 -1.84
N ALA A 84 3.05 -14.82 -1.55
CA ALA A 84 1.96 -15.20 -2.44
C ALA A 84 0.96 -14.04 -2.64
N SER A 85 0.57 -13.36 -1.56
CA SER A 85 -0.29 -12.17 -1.62
C SER A 85 0.39 -11.03 -2.38
N LEU A 86 1.67 -10.74 -2.08
CA LEU A 86 2.45 -9.70 -2.77
C LEU A 86 2.61 -9.99 -4.27
N GLY A 87 2.80 -11.25 -4.65
CA GLY A 87 2.86 -11.66 -6.06
C GLY A 87 1.57 -11.33 -6.83
N ARG A 88 0.40 -11.50 -6.20
CA ARG A 88 -0.89 -11.10 -6.77
C ARG A 88 -1.03 -9.59 -6.83
N VAL A 89 -0.64 -8.90 -5.76
CA VAL A 89 -0.62 -7.42 -5.72
C VAL A 89 0.23 -6.88 -6.86
N ALA A 90 1.45 -7.38 -7.04
CA ALA A 90 2.31 -6.94 -8.12
C ALA A 90 1.66 -7.06 -9.49
N GLN A 91 0.99 -8.19 -9.78
CA GLN A 91 0.30 -8.42 -11.05
C GLN A 91 -0.90 -7.47 -11.23
N GLY A 92 -1.84 -7.48 -10.30
CA GLY A 92 -3.07 -6.68 -10.38
C GLY A 92 -2.80 -5.17 -10.34
N TYR A 93 -1.88 -4.74 -9.49
CA TYR A 93 -1.49 -3.33 -9.36
C TYR A 93 -0.74 -2.83 -10.61
N THR A 94 0.17 -3.61 -11.18
CA THR A 94 0.87 -3.22 -12.42
C THR A 94 -0.12 -3.08 -13.57
N ALA A 95 -1.06 -4.02 -13.71
CA ALA A 95 -2.12 -3.92 -14.71
C ALA A 95 -2.98 -2.66 -14.48
N ALA A 96 -3.35 -2.37 -13.22
CA ALA A 96 -4.10 -1.17 -12.87
C ALA A 96 -3.30 0.12 -13.14
N ALA A 97 -2.00 0.13 -12.90
CA ALA A 97 -1.14 1.27 -13.19
C ALA A 97 -1.06 1.55 -14.70
N VAL A 98 -0.83 0.52 -15.50
CA VAL A 98 -0.77 0.67 -16.97
C VAL A 98 -2.10 1.18 -17.51
N VAL A 99 -3.22 0.55 -17.15
CA VAL A 99 -4.56 0.94 -17.64
C VAL A 99 -4.97 2.30 -17.08
N GLY A 100 -4.82 2.51 -15.78
CA GLY A 100 -5.22 3.75 -15.10
C GLY A 100 -4.47 4.98 -15.60
N ILE A 101 -3.15 4.87 -15.82
CA ILE A 101 -2.35 5.98 -16.38
C ILE A 101 -2.73 6.21 -17.86
N SER A 102 -2.79 5.16 -18.67
CA SER A 102 -3.07 5.29 -20.10
C SER A 102 -4.46 5.88 -20.36
N VAL A 103 -5.49 5.34 -19.72
CA VAL A 103 -6.87 5.85 -19.82
C VAL A 103 -6.98 7.22 -19.17
N GLY A 104 -6.31 7.44 -18.04
CA GLY A 104 -6.28 8.72 -17.34
C GLY A 104 -5.72 9.86 -18.19
N VAL A 105 -4.62 9.62 -18.90
CA VAL A 105 -4.05 10.58 -19.86
C VAL A 105 -5.02 10.82 -21.02
N LEU A 106 -5.58 9.76 -21.60
CA LEU A 106 -6.53 9.87 -22.71
C LEU A 106 -7.76 10.70 -22.33
N VAL A 107 -8.35 10.43 -21.19
CA VAL A 107 -9.54 11.13 -20.69
C VAL A 107 -9.18 12.56 -20.24
N GLY A 108 -8.03 12.74 -19.58
CA GLY A 108 -7.55 14.04 -19.10
C GLY A 108 -7.30 15.05 -20.22
N THR A 109 -6.80 14.57 -21.39
CA THR A 109 -6.54 15.42 -22.56
C THR A 109 -7.80 15.80 -23.33
N SER A 110 -8.95 15.14 -23.11
CA SER A 110 -10.21 15.41 -23.81
C SER A 110 -11.30 15.87 -22.84
N PRO A 111 -11.70 17.16 -22.88
CA PRO A 111 -12.80 17.67 -22.04
C PRO A 111 -14.12 16.93 -22.26
N TRP A 112 -14.37 16.48 -23.48
CA TRP A 112 -15.60 15.76 -23.84
C TRP A 112 -15.59 14.35 -23.19
N LEU A 113 -14.49 13.59 -23.36
CA LEU A 113 -14.35 12.26 -22.74
C LEU A 113 -14.47 12.35 -21.22
N ASN A 114 -13.83 13.34 -20.62
CA ASN A 114 -13.90 13.52 -19.18
C ASN A 114 -15.34 13.78 -18.71
N LYS A 115 -16.09 14.68 -19.36
CA LYS A 115 -17.50 14.92 -19.03
C LYS A 115 -18.36 13.66 -19.17
N ALA A 116 -18.10 12.85 -20.20
CA ALA A 116 -18.87 11.64 -20.47
C ALA A 116 -18.56 10.51 -19.47
N THR A 117 -17.29 10.32 -19.09
CA THR A 117 -16.87 9.17 -18.30
C THR A 117 -16.79 9.45 -16.80
N TYR A 118 -16.64 10.70 -16.38
CA TYR A 118 -16.46 11.07 -14.97
C TYR A 118 -17.58 10.54 -14.05
N PRO A 119 -18.88 10.64 -14.39
CA PRO A 119 -19.94 10.07 -13.52
C PRO A 119 -19.82 8.56 -13.36
N ILE A 120 -19.42 7.86 -14.42
CA ILE A 120 -19.23 6.40 -14.42
C ILE A 120 -18.07 6.01 -13.49
N PHE A 121 -16.94 6.70 -13.60
CA PHE A 121 -15.78 6.46 -12.75
C PHE A 121 -16.06 6.76 -11.28
N GLN A 122 -16.79 7.84 -11.00
CA GLN A 122 -17.21 8.17 -9.65
C GLN A 122 -18.16 7.11 -9.05
N PHE A 123 -19.06 6.56 -9.84
CA PHE A 123 -19.93 5.47 -9.40
C PHE A 123 -19.13 4.19 -9.11
N LEU A 124 -18.30 3.74 -10.07
CA LEU A 124 -17.58 2.47 -9.97
C LEU A 124 -16.56 2.45 -8.83
N ARG A 125 -15.88 3.58 -8.55
CA ARG A 125 -14.93 3.66 -7.44
C ARG A 125 -15.57 3.54 -6.04
N MET A 126 -16.88 3.80 -5.93
CA MET A 126 -17.60 3.69 -4.65
C MET A 126 -18.00 2.26 -4.32
N ILE A 127 -17.89 1.34 -5.27
CA ILE A 127 -18.18 -0.07 -5.04
C ILE A 127 -17.06 -0.67 -4.17
N ALA A 128 -17.44 -1.22 -3.02
CA ALA A 128 -16.50 -1.83 -2.09
C ALA A 128 -15.74 -2.98 -2.78
N PRO A 129 -14.39 -3.09 -2.60
CA PRO A 129 -13.58 -4.14 -3.22
C PRO A 129 -14.11 -5.56 -2.98
N LEU A 130 -14.60 -5.82 -1.78
CA LEU A 130 -15.11 -7.14 -1.39
C LEU A 130 -16.37 -7.55 -2.20
N ALA A 131 -17.17 -6.58 -2.65
CA ALA A 131 -18.35 -6.86 -3.46
C ALA A 131 -18.00 -7.40 -4.86
N TRP A 132 -16.79 -7.15 -5.34
CA TRP A 132 -16.30 -7.68 -6.62
C TRP A 132 -15.87 -9.14 -6.55
N VAL A 133 -15.59 -9.69 -5.35
CA VAL A 133 -15.08 -11.05 -5.17
C VAL A 133 -16.04 -12.12 -5.73
N PRO A 134 -17.33 -12.15 -5.37
CA PRO A 134 -18.25 -13.14 -5.92
C PRO A 134 -18.40 -13.03 -7.44
N ILE A 135 -18.44 -11.79 -7.97
CA ILE A 135 -18.55 -11.54 -9.41
C ILE A 135 -17.31 -12.08 -10.13
N ALA A 136 -16.11 -11.78 -9.59
CA ALA A 136 -14.86 -12.27 -10.15
C ALA A 136 -14.75 -13.79 -10.14
N LEU A 137 -15.19 -14.44 -9.06
CA LEU A 137 -15.17 -15.91 -8.94
C LEU A 137 -16.13 -16.57 -9.96
N VAL A 138 -17.33 -16.04 -10.14
CA VAL A 138 -18.28 -16.55 -11.13
C VAL A 138 -17.77 -16.34 -12.56
N ALA A 139 -17.20 -15.16 -12.84
CA ALA A 139 -16.73 -14.82 -14.19
C ALA A 139 -15.45 -15.56 -14.59
N LEU A 140 -14.50 -15.71 -13.68
CA LEU A 140 -13.17 -16.25 -13.97
C LEU A 140 -12.98 -17.70 -13.53
N GLN A 141 -13.88 -18.24 -12.71
CA GLN A 141 -13.96 -19.64 -12.26
C GLN A 141 -12.66 -20.18 -11.61
N LYS A 142 -11.73 -19.31 -11.26
CA LYS A 142 -10.44 -19.64 -10.62
C LYS A 142 -10.10 -18.58 -9.60
N ASN A 143 -9.66 -18.98 -8.42
CA ASN A 143 -9.33 -18.08 -7.32
C ASN A 143 -8.19 -17.12 -7.66
N GLN A 144 -7.12 -17.61 -8.29
CA GLN A 144 -5.94 -16.78 -8.60
C GLN A 144 -6.26 -15.61 -9.54
N PRO A 145 -6.88 -15.79 -10.73
CA PRO A 145 -7.29 -14.67 -11.59
C PRO A 145 -8.34 -13.77 -10.94
N ALA A 146 -9.27 -14.34 -10.17
CA ALA A 146 -10.30 -13.57 -9.47
C ALA A 146 -9.67 -12.61 -8.45
N ALA A 147 -8.70 -13.08 -7.66
CA ALA A 147 -7.96 -12.26 -6.72
C ALA A 147 -7.20 -11.12 -7.43
N ILE A 148 -6.51 -11.40 -8.54
CA ILE A 148 -5.80 -10.40 -9.35
C ILE A 148 -6.78 -9.37 -9.91
N PHE A 149 -7.96 -9.79 -10.38
CA PHE A 149 -8.99 -8.87 -10.86
C PHE A 149 -9.51 -7.95 -9.76
N VAL A 150 -9.73 -8.46 -8.54
CA VAL A 150 -10.17 -7.62 -7.40
C VAL A 150 -9.14 -6.57 -7.06
N ILE A 151 -7.84 -6.91 -7.10
CA ILE A 151 -6.76 -5.94 -6.93
C ILE A 151 -6.81 -4.89 -8.04
N PHE A 152 -6.89 -5.33 -9.29
CA PHE A 152 -6.95 -4.47 -10.46
C PHE A 152 -8.09 -3.46 -10.37
N ILE A 153 -9.32 -3.93 -10.17
CA ILE A 153 -10.51 -3.07 -10.15
C ILE A 153 -10.52 -2.10 -8.97
N THR A 154 -9.84 -2.45 -7.86
CA THR A 154 -9.69 -1.59 -6.71
C THR A 154 -8.65 -0.49 -6.94
N ALA A 155 -7.52 -0.85 -7.53
CA ALA A 155 -6.37 0.04 -7.71
C ALA A 155 -6.50 0.98 -8.91
N VAL A 156 -7.25 0.61 -9.95
CA VAL A 156 -7.34 1.38 -11.20
C VAL A 156 -7.95 2.77 -10.99
N TRP A 157 -8.96 2.91 -10.13
CA TRP A 157 -9.70 4.16 -9.97
C TRP A 157 -8.87 5.30 -9.38
N PRO A 158 -8.17 5.13 -8.25
CA PRO A 158 -7.32 6.20 -7.71
C PRO A 158 -6.21 6.59 -8.67
N ILE A 159 -5.62 5.64 -9.41
CA ILE A 159 -4.59 5.95 -10.41
C ILE A 159 -5.20 6.77 -11.56
N LEU A 160 -6.30 6.31 -12.12
CA LEU A 160 -6.98 6.94 -13.24
C LEU A 160 -7.44 8.36 -12.90
N ILE A 161 -8.13 8.54 -11.78
CA ILE A 161 -8.67 9.84 -11.38
C ILE A 161 -7.56 10.85 -11.09
N ASN A 162 -6.51 10.44 -10.36
CA ASN A 162 -5.37 11.32 -10.11
C ASN A 162 -4.60 11.65 -11.39
N THR A 163 -4.50 10.71 -12.33
CA THR A 163 -3.88 10.97 -13.64
C THR A 163 -4.70 11.99 -14.45
N ILE A 164 -6.02 11.86 -14.51
CA ILE A 164 -6.90 12.84 -15.15
C ILE A 164 -6.68 14.22 -14.55
N GLU A 165 -6.69 14.31 -13.22
CA GLU A 165 -6.50 15.56 -12.50
C GLU A 165 -5.14 16.18 -12.81
N GLY A 166 -4.07 15.39 -12.78
CA GLY A 166 -2.72 15.84 -13.10
C GLY A 166 -2.59 16.39 -14.52
N VAL A 167 -3.25 15.76 -15.49
CA VAL A 167 -3.26 16.25 -16.88
C VAL A 167 -4.05 17.54 -17.02
N ARG A 168 -5.14 17.70 -16.28
CA ARG A 168 -6.00 18.88 -16.34
C ARG A 168 -5.47 20.09 -15.57
N GLN A 169 -4.59 19.87 -14.62
CA GLN A 169 -3.98 20.94 -13.83
C GLN A 169 -2.69 21.51 -14.45
N ILE A 170 -2.36 21.11 -15.70
CA ILE A 170 -1.24 21.74 -16.44
C ILE A 170 -1.57 23.21 -16.68
N PRO A 171 -0.72 24.16 -16.22
CA PRO A 171 -0.96 25.58 -16.44
C PRO A 171 -1.09 25.93 -17.93
N GLU A 172 -2.01 26.84 -18.25
CA GLU A 172 -2.23 27.29 -19.64
C GLU A 172 -0.98 27.89 -20.28
N ASP A 173 -0.11 28.51 -19.47
CA ASP A 173 1.18 29.05 -19.93
C ASP A 173 2.04 27.98 -20.62
N TYR A 174 2.05 26.76 -20.12
CA TYR A 174 2.80 25.66 -20.75
C TYR A 174 2.20 25.26 -22.09
N ASN A 175 0.88 25.32 -22.22
CA ASN A 175 0.19 25.08 -23.48
C ASN A 175 0.49 26.19 -24.48
N ASN A 176 0.49 27.45 -24.04
CA ASN A 176 0.83 28.61 -24.86
C ASN A 176 2.28 28.55 -25.35
N VAL A 177 3.22 28.23 -24.46
CA VAL A 177 4.64 28.03 -24.82
C VAL A 177 4.79 26.90 -25.86
N ALA A 178 4.09 25.78 -25.67
CA ALA A 178 4.12 24.67 -26.62
C ALA A 178 3.63 25.07 -28.02
N GLN A 179 2.58 25.92 -28.09
CA GLN A 179 2.05 26.45 -29.37
C GLN A 179 3.04 27.41 -30.03
N VAL A 180 3.63 28.32 -29.26
CA VAL A 180 4.64 29.27 -29.79
C VAL A 180 5.87 28.56 -30.33
N LEU A 181 6.34 27.53 -29.62
CA LEU A 181 7.47 26.72 -30.04
C LEU A 181 7.12 25.67 -31.11
N GLN A 182 5.83 25.59 -31.51
CA GLN A 182 5.32 24.61 -32.48
C GLN A 182 5.77 23.18 -32.15
N LEU A 183 5.69 22.79 -30.88
CA LEU A 183 6.12 21.46 -30.42
C LEU A 183 5.33 20.36 -31.12
N SER A 184 6.03 19.30 -31.52
CA SER A 184 5.37 18.09 -32.01
C SER A 184 4.52 17.47 -30.90
N ARG A 185 3.49 16.67 -31.25
CA ARG A 185 2.68 15.96 -30.27
C ARG A 185 3.54 15.13 -29.31
N LYS A 186 4.57 14.47 -29.83
CA LYS A 186 5.50 13.66 -29.01
C LYS A 186 6.24 14.55 -28.01
N ASP A 187 6.81 15.67 -28.47
CA ASP A 187 7.56 16.58 -27.61
C ASP A 187 6.67 17.18 -26.52
N TYR A 188 5.42 17.54 -26.86
CA TYR A 188 4.44 18.00 -25.89
C TYR A 188 4.17 16.95 -24.80
N TYR A 189 3.90 15.69 -25.19
CA TYR A 189 3.64 14.62 -24.22
C TYR A 189 4.83 14.35 -23.31
N PHE A 190 6.04 14.23 -23.85
CA PHE A 190 7.21 13.83 -23.05
C PHE A 190 7.85 14.98 -22.28
N ASN A 191 7.80 16.22 -22.78
CA ASN A 191 8.49 17.35 -22.14
C ASN A 191 7.55 18.23 -21.29
N ILE A 192 6.24 18.19 -21.51
CA ILE A 192 5.28 19.03 -20.77
C ILE A 192 4.28 18.15 -20.00
N LEU A 193 3.47 17.34 -20.70
CA LEU A 193 2.35 16.64 -20.10
C LEU A 193 2.78 15.64 -19.04
N PHE A 194 3.65 14.67 -19.38
CA PHE A 194 4.10 13.66 -18.43
C PHE A 194 4.83 14.27 -17.25
N PRO A 195 5.85 15.15 -17.39
CA PRO A 195 6.53 15.75 -16.26
C PRO A 195 5.61 16.56 -15.33
N SER A 196 4.63 17.25 -15.89
CA SER A 196 3.66 18.05 -15.12
C SER A 196 2.66 17.16 -14.36
N ALA A 197 2.19 16.07 -14.99
CA ALA A 197 1.23 15.14 -14.40
C ALA A 197 1.88 14.14 -13.39
N LEU A 198 3.20 13.92 -13.45
CA LEU A 198 3.92 12.93 -12.63
C LEU A 198 3.61 13.01 -11.12
N PRO A 199 3.60 14.18 -10.46
CA PRO A 199 3.30 14.25 -9.04
C PRO A 199 1.91 13.70 -8.69
N TYR A 200 0.91 13.96 -9.55
CA TYR A 200 -0.45 13.46 -9.39
C TYR A 200 -0.53 11.98 -9.67
N ILE A 201 0.14 11.49 -10.72
CA ILE A 201 0.22 10.06 -11.03
C ILE A 201 0.79 9.30 -9.83
N PHE A 202 1.89 9.78 -9.24
CA PHE A 202 2.47 9.16 -8.04
C PHE A 202 1.55 9.22 -6.82
N THR A 203 0.79 10.30 -6.66
CA THR A 203 -0.26 10.37 -5.62
C THR A 203 -1.29 9.26 -5.81
N GLY A 204 -1.78 9.09 -7.05
CA GLY A 204 -2.70 8.01 -7.41
C GLY A 204 -2.11 6.63 -7.18
N LEU A 205 -0.87 6.38 -7.59
CA LEU A 205 -0.14 5.14 -7.38
C LEU A 205 0.02 4.81 -5.89
N ARG A 206 0.35 5.81 -5.07
CA ARG A 206 0.53 5.63 -3.63
C ARG A 206 -0.78 5.27 -2.92
N ILE A 207 -1.87 5.94 -3.25
CA ILE A 207 -3.19 5.60 -2.71
C ILE A 207 -3.59 4.18 -3.16
N ALA A 208 -3.37 3.87 -4.42
CA ALA A 208 -3.76 2.60 -5.03
C ALA A 208 -3.02 1.40 -4.43
N ILE A 209 -1.73 1.50 -4.10
CA ILE A 209 -0.98 0.37 -3.54
C ILE A 209 -1.50 -0.03 -2.17
N GLY A 210 -1.87 0.95 -1.34
CA GLY A 210 -2.48 0.69 -0.04
C GLY A 210 -3.84 0.00 -0.19
N LEU A 211 -4.70 0.49 -1.08
CA LEU A 211 -6.00 -0.11 -1.35
C LEU A 211 -5.88 -1.51 -1.97
N ALA A 212 -4.92 -1.73 -2.88
CA ALA A 212 -4.62 -3.02 -3.48
C ALA A 212 -4.22 -4.07 -2.42
N TRP A 213 -3.36 -3.66 -1.47
CA TRP A 213 -2.94 -4.50 -0.36
C TRP A 213 -4.11 -4.87 0.56
N LEU A 214 -4.95 -3.92 0.92
CA LEU A 214 -6.15 -4.21 1.72
C LEU A 214 -7.16 -5.09 0.96
N ALA A 215 -7.32 -4.85 -0.34
CA ALA A 215 -8.26 -5.59 -1.18
C ALA A 215 -7.88 -7.07 -1.32
N ILE A 216 -6.59 -7.40 -1.50
CA ILE A 216 -6.17 -8.81 -1.60
C ILE A 216 -6.38 -9.54 -0.29
N ILE A 217 -6.08 -8.94 0.85
CA ILE A 217 -6.29 -9.57 2.16
C ILE A 217 -7.78 -9.90 2.34
N ALA A 218 -8.67 -8.95 2.06
CA ALA A 218 -10.10 -9.15 2.14
C ALA A 218 -10.60 -10.24 1.16
N ALA A 219 -10.07 -10.27 -0.06
CA ALA A 219 -10.39 -11.29 -1.05
C ALA A 219 -9.93 -12.68 -0.62
N GLU A 220 -8.72 -12.82 -0.11
CA GLU A 220 -8.14 -14.08 0.36
C GLU A 220 -8.87 -14.67 1.59
N ILE A 221 -9.44 -13.82 2.46
CA ILE A 221 -10.29 -14.28 3.58
C ILE A 221 -11.55 -15.00 3.06
N VAL A 222 -12.13 -14.51 1.96
CA VAL A 222 -13.35 -15.07 1.39
C VAL A 222 -13.06 -16.24 0.44
N MET A 223 -11.91 -16.20 -0.25
CA MET A 223 -11.49 -17.23 -1.20
C MET A 223 -10.79 -18.37 -0.46
N SER A 224 -11.43 -19.54 -0.38
CA SER A 224 -10.81 -20.74 0.20
C SER A 224 -9.78 -21.38 -0.74
N GLY A 225 -8.76 -22.04 -0.16
CA GLY A 225 -7.85 -22.90 -0.91
C GLY A 225 -6.76 -22.17 -1.71
N ILE A 226 -6.38 -20.96 -1.33
CA ILE A 226 -5.24 -20.25 -1.90
C ILE A 226 -4.23 -19.86 -0.81
N VAL A 227 -2.94 -20.07 -1.07
CA VAL A 227 -1.88 -19.57 -0.20
C VAL A 227 -1.93 -18.05 -0.21
N GLY A 228 -1.99 -17.42 0.97
CA GLY A 228 -2.02 -15.98 1.14
C GLY A 228 -2.27 -15.58 2.59
N ILE A 229 -1.80 -14.39 2.99
CA ILE A 229 -1.87 -13.95 4.39
C ILE A 229 -3.33 -13.75 4.85
N GLY A 230 -4.25 -13.40 3.95
CA GLY A 230 -5.68 -13.30 4.26
C GLY A 230 -6.29 -14.69 4.51
N PHE A 231 -5.93 -15.71 3.73
CA PHE A 231 -6.35 -17.09 3.96
C PHE A 231 -5.77 -17.61 5.30
N PHE A 232 -4.50 -17.30 5.60
CA PHE A 232 -3.90 -17.67 6.89
C PHE A 232 -4.69 -17.11 8.08
N ILE A 233 -5.14 -15.84 8.01
CA ILE A 233 -6.01 -15.26 9.06
C ILE A 233 -7.31 -16.03 9.19
N TRP A 234 -7.94 -16.38 8.08
CA TRP A 234 -9.20 -17.14 8.09
C TRP A 234 -9.03 -18.53 8.69
N ASP A 235 -7.96 -19.21 8.30
CA ASP A 235 -7.64 -20.55 8.82
C ASP A 235 -7.35 -20.51 10.34
N ALA A 236 -6.54 -19.57 10.79
CA ALA A 236 -6.28 -19.35 12.21
C ALA A 236 -7.55 -18.99 13.00
N TYR A 237 -8.46 -18.21 12.40
CA TYR A 237 -9.76 -17.90 12.98
C TYR A 237 -10.63 -19.15 13.17
N GLN A 238 -10.71 -20.00 12.15
CA GLN A 238 -11.49 -21.25 12.19
C GLN A 238 -10.95 -22.22 13.25
N GLN A 239 -9.65 -22.21 13.49
CA GLN A 239 -8.98 -23.01 14.49
C GLN A 239 -8.93 -22.35 15.88
N ASN A 240 -9.49 -21.14 16.03
CA ASN A 240 -9.48 -20.35 17.28
C ASN A 240 -8.06 -19.96 17.78
N TYR A 241 -7.10 -19.80 16.86
CA TYR A 241 -5.72 -19.37 17.17
C TYR A 241 -5.58 -17.83 17.09
N ILE A 242 -6.12 -17.14 18.10
CA ILE A 242 -6.21 -15.66 18.11
C ILE A 242 -4.81 -15.02 18.07
N SER A 243 -3.81 -15.61 18.72
CA SER A 243 -2.42 -15.10 18.71
C SER A 243 -1.83 -15.07 17.30
N GLU A 244 -2.10 -16.08 16.47
CA GLU A 244 -1.65 -16.16 15.09
C GLU A 244 -2.33 -15.10 14.20
N ILE A 245 -3.61 -14.83 14.45
CA ILE A 245 -4.34 -13.74 13.76
C ILE A 245 -3.67 -12.40 14.04
N ILE A 246 -3.36 -12.11 15.31
CA ILE A 246 -2.72 -10.86 15.70
C ILE A 246 -1.33 -10.74 15.06
N LEU A 247 -0.55 -11.81 15.04
CA LEU A 247 0.74 -11.84 14.39
C LEU A 247 0.61 -11.52 12.89
N ALA A 248 -0.34 -12.14 12.19
CA ALA A 248 -0.60 -11.86 10.78
C ALA A 248 -1.02 -10.40 10.56
N VAL A 249 -1.84 -9.81 11.42
CA VAL A 249 -2.23 -8.39 11.36
C VAL A 249 -1.00 -7.48 11.50
N ILE A 250 -0.06 -7.80 12.38
CA ILE A 250 1.21 -7.06 12.51
C ILE A 250 2.03 -7.16 11.22
N TYR A 251 2.14 -8.35 10.62
CA TYR A 251 2.80 -8.54 9.32
C TYR A 251 2.14 -7.71 8.21
N ILE A 252 0.82 -7.72 8.16
CA ILE A 252 0.05 -6.92 7.18
C ILE A 252 0.35 -5.43 7.31
N GLY A 253 0.34 -4.91 8.54
CA GLY A 253 0.67 -3.51 8.80
C GLY A 253 2.09 -3.15 8.40
N PHE A 254 3.06 -4.02 8.72
CA PHE A 254 4.45 -3.82 8.36
C PHE A 254 4.67 -3.84 6.85
N VAL A 255 4.10 -4.81 6.15
CA VAL A 255 4.19 -4.91 4.67
C VAL A 255 3.51 -3.72 4.00
N GLY A 256 2.33 -3.32 4.47
CA GLY A 256 1.64 -2.13 3.96
C GLY A 256 2.49 -0.86 4.09
N LEU A 257 3.15 -0.69 5.24
CA LEU A 257 4.08 0.43 5.46
C LEU A 257 5.29 0.37 4.49
N LEU A 258 5.84 -0.82 4.25
CA LEU A 258 6.95 -1.00 3.30
C LEU A 258 6.52 -0.67 1.88
N LEU A 259 5.34 -1.10 1.44
CA LEU A 259 4.79 -0.79 0.12
C LEU A 259 4.58 0.72 -0.06
N ASP A 260 4.00 1.41 0.93
CA ASP A 260 3.84 2.86 0.90
C ASP A 260 5.20 3.58 0.79
N ARG A 261 6.18 3.16 1.58
CA ARG A 261 7.55 3.72 1.55
C ARG A 261 8.24 3.47 0.22
N LEU A 262 8.05 2.30 -0.38
CA LEU A 262 8.62 1.96 -1.69
C LEU A 262 8.13 2.94 -2.77
N ILE A 263 6.82 3.17 -2.85
CA ILE A 263 6.26 4.10 -3.83
C ILE A 263 6.70 5.55 -3.54
N ALA A 264 6.75 5.95 -2.27
CA ALA A 264 7.25 7.28 -1.88
C ALA A 264 8.72 7.49 -2.29
N LEU A 265 9.58 6.49 -2.15
CA LEU A 265 10.98 6.54 -2.58
C LEU A 265 11.11 6.63 -4.11
N LEU A 266 10.28 5.89 -4.85
CA LEU A 266 10.20 5.98 -6.31
C LEU A 266 9.77 7.39 -6.75
N GLN A 267 8.76 7.96 -6.09
CA GLN A 267 8.30 9.33 -6.34
C GLN A 267 9.43 10.35 -6.16
N MET A 268 10.17 10.28 -5.06
CA MET A 268 11.27 11.22 -4.79
C MET A 268 12.38 11.15 -5.85
N LYS A 269 12.63 9.97 -6.43
CA LYS A 269 13.65 9.79 -7.47
C LYS A 269 13.19 10.24 -8.86
N ILE A 270 11.92 9.99 -9.21
CA ILE A 270 11.41 10.18 -10.57
C ILE A 270 10.73 11.55 -10.73
N ALA A 271 10.00 11.99 -9.70
CA ALA A 271 9.27 13.25 -9.68
C ALA A 271 9.66 14.08 -8.45
N PRO A 272 10.93 14.56 -8.37
CA PRO A 272 11.31 15.41 -7.26
C PRO A 272 10.44 16.66 -7.28
N LEU A 273 9.74 16.94 -6.17
CA LEU A 273 8.96 18.15 -6.01
C LEU A 273 9.92 19.34 -6.23
N ARG A 274 9.77 20.04 -7.36
CA ARG A 274 10.45 21.32 -7.57
C ARG A 274 9.92 22.28 -6.49
N LYS A 275 10.81 22.62 -5.55
CA LYS A 275 10.59 23.69 -4.56
C LYS A 275 10.54 25.04 -5.26
#